data_9016dcd9ef65902b5caec627639077af
#
_entry.id   9016dcd9ef65902b5caec627639077af
#
_cell.length_a   1.000
_cell.length_b   1.000
_cell.length_c   1.000
_cell.angle_alpha   90.00
_cell.angle_beta   90.00
_cell.angle_gamma   90.00
#
_symmetry.space_group_name_H-M   'P 1'
#
loop_
_entity.id
_entity.type
_entity.pdbx_description
1 polymer ?
#
loop_
_entity_poly.entity_id
_entity_poly.type
_entity_poly.pdbx_seq_one_letter_code
_entity_poly.pdbx_strand_id
1 'polypeptide(L)'
;MVASANGVVAWRRRDAHDDPVLAILGGDRRHPARIADKRLLRLLRCFGDVAVGAGTLREQPELVLSPQQPSDEPAPELFAFRERAGLPRQPRNIVYSFSGELPLQHRIFTTAGIEPLVVTTQRGADELARRARPGASPATVAEDLREPGGLHRAQQRLLAEHGVRYLDCEGGQTLLEALHGARLLDEVFLTRTPFVIDETAHEDVGRIFDFAAAGATLIAEGGTVADESWRFERWRFSQR
;
A
#
# COMPACT_ATOMS: atom_id res chain seq x y z
N MET A 1 -6.33 -0.08 3.80
CA MET A 1 -6.73 -1.47 3.40
C MET A 1 -8.24 -1.56 3.32
N VAL A 2 -8.77 -2.40 2.42
CA VAL A 2 -10.21 -2.68 2.32
C VAL A 2 -10.48 -4.17 2.54
N ALA A 3 -11.56 -4.51 3.25
CA ALA A 3 -12.02 -5.88 3.46
C ALA A 3 -13.53 -5.99 3.26
N SER A 4 -13.98 -7.14 2.77
CA SER A 4 -15.39 -7.52 2.71
C SER A 4 -15.99 -7.79 4.10
N ALA A 5 -17.30 -7.95 4.19
CA ALA A 5 -18.00 -8.29 5.44
C ALA A 5 -17.50 -9.60 6.06
N ASN A 6 -17.18 -10.60 5.22
CA ASN A 6 -16.59 -11.86 5.67
C ASN A 6 -15.05 -11.86 5.74
N GLY A 7 -14.42 -10.70 5.70
CA GLY A 7 -12.99 -10.52 5.95
C GLY A 7 -12.06 -10.85 4.77
N VAL A 8 -12.59 -11.03 3.57
CA VAL A 8 -11.77 -11.25 2.36
C VAL A 8 -11.13 -9.94 1.94
N VAL A 9 -9.84 -9.97 1.60
CA VAL A 9 -9.05 -8.81 1.17
C VAL A 9 -8.43 -9.00 -0.23
N ALA A 10 -8.27 -10.25 -0.67
CA ALA A 10 -7.66 -10.57 -1.96
C ALA A 10 -8.02 -11.99 -2.40
N TRP A 11 -7.80 -12.30 -3.66
CA TRP A 11 -7.74 -13.65 -4.22
C TRP A 11 -6.87 -13.67 -5.48
N ARG A 12 -6.54 -14.87 -6.00
CA ARG A 12 -5.83 -14.98 -7.26
C ARG A 12 -6.74 -14.52 -8.41
N ARG A 13 -6.33 -13.48 -9.12
CA ARG A 13 -7.05 -12.97 -10.29
C ARG A 13 -6.97 -14.00 -11.44
N ARG A 14 -8.09 -14.28 -12.06
CA ARG A 14 -8.17 -15.13 -13.25
C ARG A 14 -7.86 -14.34 -14.52
N ASP A 15 -8.25 -13.07 -14.55
CA ASP A 15 -8.03 -12.15 -15.67
C ASP A 15 -8.01 -10.68 -15.20
N ALA A 16 -7.93 -9.74 -16.13
CA ALA A 16 -7.88 -8.32 -15.83
C ALA A 16 -9.19 -7.75 -15.26
N HIS A 17 -10.32 -8.45 -15.44
CA HIS A 17 -11.63 -8.01 -14.94
C HIS A 17 -11.93 -8.56 -13.54
N ASP A 18 -11.21 -9.58 -13.12
CA ASP A 18 -11.32 -10.20 -11.80
C ASP A 18 -10.47 -9.41 -10.77
N ASP A 19 -10.91 -8.20 -10.44
CA ASP A 19 -10.20 -7.31 -9.52
C ASP A 19 -10.79 -7.40 -8.10
N PRO A 20 -10.06 -8.00 -7.13
CA PRO A 20 -10.52 -8.17 -5.75
C PRO A 20 -10.94 -6.86 -5.11
N VAL A 21 -10.16 -5.81 -5.26
CA VAL A 21 -10.43 -4.51 -4.64
C VAL A 21 -11.72 -3.90 -5.20
N LEU A 22 -11.91 -3.98 -6.51
CA LEU A 22 -13.14 -3.47 -7.14
C LEU A 22 -14.37 -4.26 -6.72
N ALA A 23 -14.28 -5.57 -6.59
CA ALA A 23 -15.38 -6.43 -6.15
C ALA A 23 -15.72 -6.17 -4.67
N ILE A 24 -14.71 -6.08 -3.79
CA ILE A 24 -14.89 -5.79 -2.36
C ILE A 24 -15.48 -4.39 -2.15
N LEU A 25 -15.10 -3.40 -2.96
CA LEU A 25 -15.65 -2.04 -2.92
C LEU A 25 -17.04 -1.91 -3.58
N GLY A 26 -17.55 -2.99 -4.21
CA GLY A 26 -18.78 -2.96 -4.99
C GLY A 26 -18.65 -2.23 -6.33
N GLY A 27 -19.58 -2.48 -7.24
CA GLY A 27 -19.53 -1.98 -8.63
C GLY A 27 -19.76 -0.48 -8.77
N ASP A 28 -20.51 0.16 -7.87
CA ASP A 28 -20.87 1.59 -7.98
C ASP A 28 -19.73 2.51 -7.53
N ARG A 29 -19.02 3.07 -8.50
CA ARG A 29 -17.94 4.04 -8.26
C ARG A 29 -18.41 5.38 -7.67
N ARG A 30 -19.71 5.68 -7.73
CA ARG A 30 -20.30 6.92 -7.22
C ARG A 30 -20.84 6.75 -5.80
N HIS A 31 -20.78 5.54 -5.25
CA HIS A 31 -21.26 5.30 -3.90
C HIS A 31 -20.52 6.20 -2.90
N PRO A 32 -21.24 6.94 -2.00
CA PRO A 32 -20.63 7.92 -1.09
C PRO A 32 -19.54 7.33 -0.21
N ALA A 33 -19.73 6.11 0.32
CA ALA A 33 -18.74 5.45 1.16
C ALA A 33 -17.47 5.08 0.39
N ARG A 34 -17.58 4.71 -0.90
CA ARG A 34 -16.44 4.47 -1.77
C ARG A 34 -15.67 5.75 -2.08
N ILE A 35 -16.38 6.86 -2.24
CA ILE A 35 -15.75 8.19 -2.37
C ILE A 35 -15.02 8.55 -1.08
N ALA A 36 -15.60 8.25 0.09
CA ALA A 36 -14.99 8.49 1.39
C ALA A 36 -13.71 7.64 1.58
N ASP A 37 -13.74 6.35 1.22
CA ASP A 37 -12.57 5.46 1.22
C ASP A 37 -11.43 6.03 0.36
N LYS A 38 -11.74 6.42 -0.86
CA LYS A 38 -10.76 7.04 -1.76
C LYS A 38 -10.19 8.35 -1.20
N ARG A 39 -11.02 9.17 -0.55
CA ARG A 39 -10.56 10.41 0.11
C ARG A 39 -9.63 10.10 1.29
N LEU A 40 -9.97 9.11 2.11
CA LEU A 40 -9.12 8.66 3.21
C LEU A 40 -7.75 8.22 2.69
N LEU A 41 -7.70 7.37 1.66
CA LEU A 41 -6.45 6.93 1.04
C LEU A 41 -5.60 8.11 0.53
N ARG A 42 -6.22 9.07 -0.15
CA ARG A 42 -5.54 10.28 -0.63
C ARG A 42 -4.96 11.11 0.51
N LEU A 43 -5.68 11.21 1.64
CA LEU A 43 -5.21 11.92 2.83
C LEU A 43 -4.03 11.17 3.48
N LEU A 44 -4.07 9.85 3.61
CA LEU A 44 -2.97 9.06 4.17
C LEU A 44 -1.67 9.28 3.40
N ARG A 45 -1.73 9.33 2.08
CA ARG A 45 -0.58 9.65 1.20
C ARG A 45 0.00 11.05 1.40
N CYS A 46 -0.70 11.92 2.15
CA CYS A 46 -0.19 13.27 2.45
C CYS A 46 0.80 13.31 3.60
N PHE A 47 0.89 12.27 4.44
CA PHE A 47 1.67 12.32 5.68
C PHE A 47 3.10 11.81 5.55
N GLY A 48 3.43 11.05 4.52
CA GLY A 48 4.74 10.45 4.39
C GLY A 48 5.06 9.96 2.98
N ASP A 49 5.96 9.00 2.91
CA ASP A 49 6.22 8.21 1.70
C ASP A 49 5.27 7.02 1.63
N VAL A 50 5.09 6.44 0.45
CA VAL A 50 4.08 5.40 0.24
C VAL A 50 4.73 4.13 -0.32
N ALA A 51 4.34 2.97 0.22
CA ALA A 51 4.91 1.68 -0.16
C ALA A 51 3.87 0.68 -0.67
N VAL A 52 4.31 -0.18 -1.58
CA VAL A 52 3.57 -1.36 -2.04
C VAL A 52 4.49 -2.55 -2.25
N GLY A 53 3.93 -3.74 -2.28
CA GLY A 53 4.62 -4.94 -2.73
C GLY A 53 4.68 -5.05 -4.27
N ALA A 54 5.69 -5.75 -4.78
CA ALA A 54 5.87 -5.99 -6.22
C ALA A 54 4.66 -6.69 -6.89
N GLY A 55 3.88 -7.49 -6.14
CA GLY A 55 2.63 -8.10 -6.62
C GLY A 55 1.63 -7.04 -7.07
N THR A 56 1.41 -6.02 -6.25
CA THR A 56 0.49 -4.91 -6.54
C THR A 56 0.84 -4.18 -7.82
N LEU A 57 2.14 -3.99 -8.12
CA LEU A 57 2.55 -3.37 -9.38
C LEU A 57 2.16 -4.19 -10.61
N ARG A 58 2.30 -5.51 -10.52
CA ARG A 58 1.93 -6.39 -11.64
C ARG A 58 0.43 -6.38 -11.92
N GLU A 59 -0.35 -6.24 -10.86
CA GLU A 59 -1.82 -6.22 -10.93
C GLU A 59 -2.39 -4.86 -11.31
N GLN A 60 -1.68 -3.77 -11.02
CA GLN A 60 -2.15 -2.40 -11.22
C GLN A 60 -1.16 -1.58 -12.06
N PRO A 61 -1.07 -1.80 -13.39
CA PRO A 61 -0.06 -1.19 -14.25
C PRO A 61 -0.13 0.35 -14.32
N GLU A 62 -1.28 0.93 -14.01
CA GLU A 62 -1.50 2.38 -14.03
C GLU A 62 -1.32 3.05 -12.65
N LEU A 63 -0.99 2.28 -11.61
CA LEU A 63 -0.86 2.79 -10.24
C LEU A 63 0.26 3.82 -10.12
N VAL A 64 -0.05 4.94 -9.50
CA VAL A 64 0.92 5.93 -9.00
C VAL A 64 0.53 6.24 -7.56
N LEU A 65 1.48 6.13 -6.64
CA LEU A 65 1.23 6.39 -5.23
C LEU A 65 1.37 7.90 -4.95
N SER A 66 0.34 8.63 -5.30
CA SER A 66 0.26 10.10 -5.18
C SER A 66 -1.04 10.47 -4.46
N PRO A 67 -1.09 11.58 -3.72
CA PRO A 67 -2.33 12.12 -3.18
C PRO A 67 -3.40 12.37 -4.25
N GLN A 68 -2.98 12.56 -5.48
CA GLN A 68 -3.87 12.69 -6.64
C GLN A 68 -3.34 11.83 -7.78
N GLN A 69 -4.12 10.84 -8.20
CA GLN A 69 -3.83 10.07 -9.41
C GLN A 69 -4.33 10.81 -10.67
N PRO A 70 -3.81 10.47 -11.85
CA PRO A 70 -4.23 11.13 -13.10
C PRO A 70 -5.74 11.10 -13.38
N SER A 71 -6.43 10.07 -12.91
CA SER A 71 -7.88 9.90 -13.05
C SER A 71 -8.71 10.58 -11.96
N ASP A 72 -8.06 11.22 -10.97
CA ASP A 72 -8.75 11.87 -9.86
C ASP A 72 -9.19 13.29 -10.22
N GLU A 73 -10.23 13.75 -9.53
CA GLU A 73 -10.54 15.18 -9.52
C GLU A 73 -9.36 15.96 -8.94
N PRO A 74 -9.05 17.13 -9.51
CA PRO A 74 -7.99 18.00 -9.00
C PRO A 74 -8.18 18.31 -7.52
N ALA A 75 -7.10 18.17 -6.75
CA ALA A 75 -7.09 18.48 -5.32
C ALA A 75 -5.73 19.14 -4.94
N PRO A 76 -5.50 20.37 -5.41
CA PRO A 76 -4.24 21.09 -5.16
C PRO A 76 -3.98 21.32 -3.67
N GLU A 77 -5.02 21.34 -2.85
CA GLU A 77 -4.94 21.48 -1.40
C GLU A 77 -4.18 20.32 -0.71
N LEU A 78 -4.22 19.10 -1.27
CA LEU A 78 -3.47 17.97 -0.75
C LEU A 78 -1.96 18.15 -0.92
N PHE A 79 -1.55 18.67 -2.06
CA PHE A 79 -0.15 19.00 -2.30
C PHE A 79 0.31 20.20 -1.46
N ALA A 80 -0.54 21.24 -1.37
CA ALA A 80 -0.27 22.38 -0.52
C ALA A 80 -0.16 21.98 0.96
N PHE A 81 -0.92 20.98 1.42
CA PHE A 81 -0.79 20.41 2.75
C PHE A 81 0.61 19.79 2.96
N ARG A 82 1.08 18.95 2.03
CA ARG A 82 2.41 18.34 2.10
C ARG A 82 3.51 19.40 2.17
N GLU A 83 3.45 20.39 1.28
CA GLU A 83 4.43 21.50 1.22
C GLU A 83 4.46 22.30 2.54
N ARG A 84 3.30 22.63 3.14
CA ARG A 84 3.24 23.28 4.47
C ARG A 84 3.78 22.40 5.59
N ALA A 85 3.67 21.07 5.48
CA ALA A 85 4.26 20.13 6.42
C ALA A 85 5.76 19.91 6.21
N GLY A 86 6.40 20.63 5.27
CA GLY A 86 7.81 20.47 4.95
C GLY A 86 8.16 19.18 4.20
N LEU A 87 7.15 18.54 3.57
CA LEU A 87 7.33 17.33 2.78
C LEU A 87 7.46 17.68 1.30
N PRO A 88 8.15 16.85 0.51
CA PRO A 88 8.14 16.97 -0.94
C PRO A 88 6.71 16.94 -1.49
N ARG A 89 6.44 17.68 -2.57
CA ARG A 89 5.12 17.74 -3.21
C ARG A 89 4.55 16.35 -3.51
N GLN A 90 5.37 15.47 -4.08
CA GLN A 90 5.02 14.05 -4.28
C GLN A 90 5.66 13.19 -3.19
N PRO A 91 4.97 12.17 -2.69
CA PRO A 91 5.60 11.15 -1.86
C PRO A 91 6.60 10.34 -2.71
N ARG A 92 7.66 9.88 -2.08
CA ARG A 92 8.49 8.84 -2.66
C ARG A 92 7.67 7.56 -2.76
N ASN A 93 7.80 6.85 -3.89
CA ASN A 93 7.11 5.59 -4.10
C ASN A 93 8.06 4.43 -3.83
N ILE A 94 7.80 3.67 -2.78
CA ILE A 94 8.67 2.59 -2.29
C ILE A 94 8.08 1.24 -2.71
N VAL A 95 8.89 0.41 -3.35
CA VAL A 95 8.47 -0.92 -3.82
C VAL A 95 9.25 -2.00 -3.09
N TYR A 96 8.55 -2.89 -2.38
CA TYR A 96 9.16 -4.07 -1.77
C TYR A 96 9.16 -5.24 -2.74
N SER A 97 10.35 -5.78 -3.03
CA SER A 97 10.53 -6.92 -3.93
C SER A 97 11.68 -7.80 -3.47
N PHE A 98 11.44 -9.08 -3.21
CA PHE A 98 12.52 -10.00 -2.87
C PHE A 98 13.46 -10.29 -4.04
N SER A 99 12.90 -10.45 -5.25
CA SER A 99 13.66 -10.87 -6.44
C SER A 99 14.26 -9.71 -7.24
N GLY A 100 13.74 -8.48 -7.06
CA GLY A 100 14.08 -7.37 -7.94
C GLY A 100 13.44 -7.46 -9.35
N GLU A 101 12.67 -8.49 -9.63
CA GLU A 101 11.95 -8.65 -10.89
C GLU A 101 10.74 -7.72 -10.95
N LEU A 102 10.99 -6.48 -11.34
CA LEU A 102 9.98 -5.42 -11.41
C LEU A 102 9.73 -5.00 -12.86
N PRO A 103 8.49 -4.58 -13.17
CA PRO A 103 8.16 -4.00 -14.47
C PRO A 103 8.69 -2.56 -14.55
N LEU A 104 9.95 -2.36 -14.93
CA LEU A 104 10.60 -1.04 -14.93
C LEU A 104 9.96 -0.01 -15.88
N GLN A 105 9.01 -0.43 -16.73
CA GLN A 105 8.17 0.45 -17.54
C GLN A 105 6.91 0.92 -16.78
N HIS A 106 6.69 0.42 -15.56
CA HIS A 106 5.54 0.80 -14.74
C HIS A 106 5.58 2.30 -14.41
N ARG A 107 4.41 2.92 -14.25
CA ARG A 107 4.26 4.36 -14.00
C ARG A 107 5.01 4.86 -12.76
N ILE A 108 5.13 4.05 -11.72
CA ILE A 108 5.93 4.38 -10.53
C ILE A 108 7.38 4.73 -10.90
N PHE A 109 7.96 4.07 -11.93
CA PHE A 109 9.34 4.29 -12.35
C PHE A 109 9.49 5.33 -13.47
N THR A 110 8.39 5.72 -14.12
CA THR A 110 8.43 6.55 -15.34
C THR A 110 7.72 7.90 -15.21
N THR A 111 6.92 8.10 -14.14
CA THR A 111 6.22 9.37 -13.93
C THR A 111 7.17 10.44 -13.42
N ALA A 112 7.24 11.57 -14.12
CA ALA A 112 8.05 12.70 -13.72
C ALA A 112 7.64 13.25 -12.34
N GLY A 113 8.62 13.58 -11.51
CA GLY A 113 8.42 14.09 -10.15
C GLY A 113 8.12 13.02 -9.10
N ILE A 114 8.07 11.74 -9.47
CA ILE A 114 8.04 10.60 -8.53
C ILE A 114 9.47 10.11 -8.37
N GLU A 115 9.91 9.93 -7.13
CA GLU A 115 11.18 9.30 -6.79
C GLU A 115 10.92 7.83 -6.41
N PRO A 116 11.19 6.87 -7.30
CA PRO A 116 11.05 5.47 -6.98
C PRO A 116 12.22 4.97 -6.14
N LEU A 117 11.90 4.19 -5.10
CA LEU A 117 12.88 3.51 -4.25
C LEU A 117 12.49 2.04 -4.13
N VAL A 118 13.45 1.14 -4.27
CA VAL A 118 13.19 -0.29 -4.16
C VAL A 118 13.88 -0.87 -2.94
N VAL A 119 13.10 -1.50 -2.08
CA VAL A 119 13.61 -2.31 -0.96
C VAL A 119 13.66 -3.76 -1.41
N THR A 120 14.85 -4.34 -1.44
CA THR A 120 15.08 -5.66 -2.04
C THR A 120 16.24 -6.39 -1.38
N THR A 121 16.50 -7.65 -1.78
CA THR A 121 17.70 -8.37 -1.40
C THR A 121 18.91 -7.89 -2.23
N GLN A 122 20.15 -8.24 -1.85
CA GLN A 122 21.32 -7.93 -2.67
C GLN A 122 21.18 -8.54 -4.07
N ARG A 123 20.75 -9.80 -4.17
CA ARG A 123 20.46 -10.44 -5.47
C ARG A 123 19.41 -9.67 -6.28
N GLY A 124 18.38 -9.16 -5.59
CA GLY A 124 17.35 -8.35 -6.25
C GLY A 124 17.87 -7.00 -6.75
N ALA A 125 18.80 -6.38 -6.02
CA ALA A 125 19.47 -5.15 -6.45
C ALA A 125 20.34 -5.39 -7.70
N ASP A 126 21.08 -6.49 -7.73
CA ASP A 126 21.89 -6.89 -8.87
C ASP A 126 21.02 -7.18 -10.11
N GLU A 127 19.86 -7.83 -9.90
CA GLU A 127 18.87 -8.08 -10.95
C GLU A 127 18.29 -6.78 -11.52
N LEU A 128 17.93 -5.84 -10.66
CA LEU A 128 17.46 -4.52 -11.09
C LEU A 128 18.51 -3.76 -11.88
N ALA A 129 19.75 -3.73 -11.40
CA ALA A 129 20.86 -3.07 -12.08
C ALA A 129 21.11 -3.67 -13.49
N ARG A 130 20.99 -5.00 -13.62
CA ARG A 130 21.18 -5.70 -14.90
C ARG A 130 20.06 -5.41 -15.91
N ARG A 131 18.82 -5.21 -15.43
CA ARG A 131 17.62 -4.98 -16.26
C ARG A 131 17.37 -3.51 -16.57
N ALA A 132 17.85 -2.62 -15.72
CA ALA A 132 17.70 -1.19 -15.94
C ALA A 132 18.53 -0.71 -17.14
N ARG A 133 18.04 0.31 -17.83
CA ARG A 133 18.85 1.03 -18.80
C ARG A 133 19.98 1.76 -18.07
N PRO A 134 21.14 1.94 -18.70
CA PRO A 134 22.22 2.72 -18.11
C PRO A 134 21.70 4.09 -17.60
N GLY A 135 21.96 4.41 -16.35
CA GLY A 135 21.52 5.65 -15.70
C GLY A 135 20.04 5.73 -15.29
N ALA A 136 19.25 4.66 -15.50
CA ALA A 136 17.81 4.63 -15.17
C ALA A 136 17.45 3.58 -14.10
N SER A 137 18.43 3.08 -13.34
CA SER A 137 18.16 2.18 -12.21
C SER A 137 17.51 2.97 -11.07
N PRO A 138 16.39 2.49 -10.47
CA PRO A 138 15.85 3.11 -9.29
C PRO A 138 16.84 3.00 -8.13
N ALA A 139 16.79 3.94 -7.18
CA ALA A 139 17.54 3.82 -5.93
C ALA A 139 17.11 2.53 -5.20
N THR A 140 18.04 1.88 -4.52
CA THR A 140 17.77 0.60 -3.84
C THR A 140 18.28 0.61 -2.41
N VAL A 141 17.49 0.01 -1.50
CA VAL A 141 17.93 -0.43 -0.17
C VAL A 141 18.00 -1.95 -0.23
N ALA A 142 19.22 -2.48 -0.25
CA ALA A 142 19.46 -3.92 -0.32
C ALA A 142 19.71 -4.48 1.08
N GLU A 143 18.79 -5.38 1.53
CA GLU A 143 18.87 -6.10 2.80
C GLU A 143 18.40 -7.53 2.61
N ASP A 144 18.88 -8.45 3.43
CA ASP A 144 18.31 -9.78 3.43
C ASP A 144 16.96 -9.79 4.16
N LEU A 145 15.89 -9.51 3.39
CA LEU A 145 14.54 -9.35 3.91
C LEU A 145 13.93 -10.64 4.51
N ARG A 146 14.57 -11.80 4.27
CA ARG A 146 14.12 -13.10 4.80
C ARG A 146 14.80 -13.44 6.12
N GLU A 147 15.95 -12.84 6.39
CA GLU A 147 16.67 -13.03 7.63
C GLU A 147 15.94 -12.35 8.80
N PRO A 148 16.03 -12.92 10.01
CA PRO A 148 15.54 -12.24 11.20
C PRO A 148 16.12 -10.82 11.32
N GLY A 149 15.24 -9.84 11.50
CA GLY A 149 15.62 -8.42 11.56
C GLY A 149 15.95 -7.75 10.24
N GLY A 150 15.89 -8.45 9.10
CA GLY A 150 16.16 -7.85 7.78
C GLY A 150 15.22 -6.69 7.45
N LEU A 151 13.93 -6.83 7.71
CA LEU A 151 12.96 -5.74 7.54
C LEU A 151 13.25 -4.56 8.48
N HIS A 152 13.68 -4.79 9.72
CA HIS A 152 14.07 -3.71 10.63
C HIS A 152 15.29 -2.94 10.10
N ARG A 153 16.33 -3.66 9.63
CA ARG A 153 17.50 -3.01 9.03
C ARG A 153 17.11 -2.21 7.79
N ALA A 154 16.21 -2.75 6.94
CA ALA A 154 15.70 -2.03 5.80
C ALA A 154 14.98 -0.74 6.22
N GLN A 155 14.13 -0.77 7.25
CA GLN A 155 13.47 0.43 7.78
C GLN A 155 14.46 1.44 8.37
N GLN A 156 15.46 0.98 9.11
CA GLN A 156 16.52 1.85 9.63
C GLN A 156 17.29 2.54 8.51
N ARG A 157 17.60 1.82 7.43
CA ARG A 157 18.26 2.39 6.24
C ARG A 157 17.35 3.36 5.48
N LEU A 158 16.06 3.04 5.34
CA LEU A 158 15.08 3.97 4.76
C LEU A 158 15.07 5.30 5.53
N LEU A 159 15.10 5.24 6.85
CA LEU A 159 15.19 6.45 7.68
C LEU A 159 16.55 7.16 7.54
N ALA A 160 17.65 6.44 7.68
CA ALA A 160 18.99 7.03 7.77
C ALA A 160 19.48 7.56 6.41
N GLU A 161 19.26 6.82 5.32
CA GLU A 161 19.80 7.13 3.99
C GLU A 161 18.83 7.96 3.14
N HIS A 162 17.51 7.81 3.39
CA HIS A 162 16.47 8.42 2.56
C HIS A 162 15.51 9.32 3.34
N GLY A 163 15.64 9.42 4.68
CA GLY A 163 14.80 10.28 5.51
C GLY A 163 13.33 9.85 5.61
N VAL A 164 13.02 8.58 5.31
CA VAL A 164 11.66 8.04 5.38
C VAL A 164 11.25 7.89 6.84
N ARG A 165 10.41 8.79 7.34
CA ARG A 165 9.94 8.83 8.75
C ARG A 165 8.56 8.22 8.92
N TYR A 166 7.68 8.43 7.94
CA TYR A 166 6.33 7.90 7.92
C TYR A 166 6.15 7.15 6.62
N LEU A 167 5.70 5.92 6.71
CA LEU A 167 5.50 5.03 5.58
C LEU A 167 4.06 4.54 5.56
N ASP A 168 3.28 5.01 4.59
CA ASP A 168 1.96 4.48 4.28
C ASP A 168 2.12 3.22 3.42
N CYS A 169 1.78 2.05 3.96
CA CYS A 169 1.88 0.78 3.23
C CYS A 169 0.50 0.38 2.68
N GLU A 170 0.34 0.52 1.37
CA GLU A 170 -0.94 0.27 0.70
C GLU A 170 -1.12 -1.18 0.18
N GLY A 171 -0.28 -2.10 0.62
CA GLY A 171 -0.48 -3.51 0.35
C GLY A 171 0.63 -4.13 -0.51
N GLY A 172 0.56 -5.33 -0.94
CA GLY A 172 -0.33 -6.46 -0.85
C GLY A 172 -0.24 -7.23 0.48
N GLN A 173 -1.05 -8.26 0.55
CA GLN A 173 -1.21 -9.08 1.74
C GLN A 173 0.13 -9.62 2.27
N THR A 174 0.97 -10.17 1.41
CA THR A 174 2.30 -10.70 1.80
C THR A 174 3.19 -9.65 2.47
N LEU A 175 3.15 -8.39 2.00
CA LEU A 175 3.92 -7.32 2.62
C LEU A 175 3.33 -6.95 3.99
N LEU A 176 2.01 -6.87 4.11
CA LEU A 176 1.34 -6.62 5.39
C LEU A 176 1.69 -7.69 6.42
N GLU A 177 1.61 -8.97 6.04
CA GLU A 177 1.94 -10.10 6.91
C GLU A 177 3.41 -10.07 7.34
N ALA A 178 4.33 -9.75 6.42
CA ALA A 178 5.74 -9.62 6.71
C ALA A 178 6.04 -8.46 7.69
N LEU A 179 5.41 -7.30 7.49
CA LEU A 179 5.54 -6.15 8.39
C LEU A 179 4.93 -6.44 9.77
N HIS A 180 3.78 -7.13 9.82
CA HIS A 180 3.17 -7.56 11.07
C HIS A 180 4.06 -8.56 11.81
N GLY A 181 4.53 -9.61 11.11
CA GLY A 181 5.43 -10.61 11.70
C GLY A 181 6.74 -10.01 12.21
N ALA A 182 7.23 -8.97 11.56
CA ALA A 182 8.38 -8.19 12.01
C ALA A 182 8.04 -7.13 13.08
N ARG A 183 6.79 -6.99 13.53
CA ARG A 183 6.33 -5.95 14.47
C ARG A 183 6.65 -4.52 14.01
N LEU A 184 6.52 -4.27 12.73
CA LEU A 184 6.76 -2.97 12.08
C LEU A 184 5.46 -2.24 11.71
N LEU A 185 4.31 -2.73 12.15
CA LEU A 185 3.04 -2.05 11.99
C LEU A 185 2.73 -1.21 13.24
N ASP A 186 2.62 0.09 13.08
CA ASP A 186 2.14 0.99 14.13
C ASP A 186 0.62 1.07 14.11
N GLU A 187 0.04 1.28 12.93
CA GLU A 187 -1.40 1.46 12.76
C GLU A 187 -1.91 0.80 11.47
N VAL A 188 -3.17 0.42 11.48
CA VAL A 188 -3.91 -0.02 10.30
C VAL A 188 -5.18 0.79 10.16
N PHE A 189 -5.38 1.35 8.96
CA PHE A 189 -6.64 1.94 8.53
C PHE A 189 -7.36 0.92 7.66
N LEU A 190 -8.53 0.47 8.12
CA LEU A 190 -9.34 -0.55 7.47
C LEU A 190 -10.69 0.03 7.07
N THR A 191 -11.03 -0.10 5.79
CA THR A 191 -12.39 0.08 5.30
C THR A 191 -13.06 -1.28 5.20
N ARG A 192 -14.12 -1.49 5.97
CA ARG A 192 -14.92 -2.70 5.93
C ARG A 192 -16.21 -2.44 5.17
N THR A 193 -16.42 -3.19 4.10
CA THR A 193 -17.61 -3.07 3.26
C THR A 193 -18.71 -4.04 3.69
N PRO A 194 -19.97 -3.80 3.36
CA PRO A 194 -21.07 -4.71 3.66
C PRO A 194 -21.14 -5.94 2.74
N PHE A 195 -20.32 -5.97 1.68
CA PHE A 195 -20.39 -7.02 0.68
C PHE A 195 -19.75 -8.32 1.20
N VAL A 196 -20.40 -9.44 0.92
CA VAL A 196 -19.90 -10.79 1.20
C VAL A 196 -19.33 -11.35 -0.10
N ILE A 197 -18.10 -11.84 -0.05
CA ILE A 197 -17.44 -12.48 -1.18
C ILE A 197 -17.66 -14.00 -1.11
N ASP A 198 -18.14 -14.59 -2.18
CA ASP A 198 -18.23 -16.06 -2.31
C ASP A 198 -16.82 -16.63 -2.52
N GLU A 199 -16.23 -17.13 -1.44
CA GLU A 199 -14.88 -17.68 -1.46
C GLU A 199 -14.76 -18.94 -2.31
N THR A 200 -15.85 -19.69 -2.51
CA THR A 200 -15.84 -20.92 -3.33
C THR A 200 -15.67 -20.62 -4.82
N ALA A 201 -15.94 -19.38 -5.22
CA ALA A 201 -15.78 -18.90 -6.59
C ALA A 201 -14.34 -18.46 -6.92
N HIS A 202 -13.44 -18.42 -5.94
CA HIS A 202 -12.09 -17.86 -6.10
C HIS A 202 -11.00 -18.80 -5.58
N GLU A 203 -9.80 -18.67 -6.13
CA GLU A 203 -8.60 -19.39 -5.70
C GLU A 203 -7.71 -18.49 -4.85
N ASP A 204 -6.95 -19.08 -3.92
CA ASP A 204 -5.97 -18.39 -3.06
C ASP A 204 -6.58 -17.17 -2.35
N VAL A 205 -7.75 -17.38 -1.73
CA VAL A 205 -8.47 -16.32 -1.02
C VAL A 205 -7.67 -15.85 0.20
N GLY A 206 -7.26 -14.59 0.18
CA GLY A 206 -6.63 -13.92 1.29
C GLY A 206 -7.65 -13.31 2.24
N ARG A 207 -7.46 -13.55 3.54
CA ARG A 207 -8.28 -12.96 4.59
C ARG A 207 -7.47 -12.00 5.44
N ILE A 208 -8.15 -10.99 5.96
CA ILE A 208 -7.57 -10.12 6.98
C ILE A 208 -7.42 -10.94 8.28
N PHE A 209 -6.30 -10.77 8.96
CA PHE A 209 -6.13 -11.37 10.29
C PHE A 209 -6.87 -10.55 11.36
N ASP A 210 -7.17 -11.18 12.47
CA ASP A 210 -7.81 -10.53 13.62
C ASP A 210 -6.81 -9.57 14.29
N PHE A 211 -7.02 -8.27 14.11
CA PHE A 211 -6.16 -7.24 14.68
C PHE A 211 -6.18 -7.24 16.21
N ALA A 212 -7.35 -7.50 16.83
CA ALA A 212 -7.46 -7.55 18.29
C ALA A 212 -6.67 -8.76 18.85
N ALA A 213 -6.83 -9.94 18.25
CA ALA A 213 -6.05 -11.13 18.61
C ALA A 213 -4.55 -10.94 18.35
N ALA A 214 -4.19 -10.11 17.35
CA ALA A 214 -2.81 -9.73 17.04
C ALA A 214 -2.24 -8.63 17.96
N GLY A 215 -3.00 -8.18 18.97
CA GLY A 215 -2.55 -7.20 19.97
C GLY A 215 -2.77 -5.74 19.59
N ALA A 216 -3.58 -5.46 18.58
CA ALA A 216 -3.97 -4.10 18.25
C ALA A 216 -5.22 -3.66 19.04
N THR A 217 -5.33 -2.37 19.26
CA THR A 217 -6.49 -1.72 19.87
C THR A 217 -7.24 -0.89 18.82
N LEU A 218 -8.55 -1.03 18.72
CA LEU A 218 -9.39 -0.14 17.92
C LEU A 218 -9.43 1.23 18.60
N ILE A 219 -8.87 2.25 17.95
CA ILE A 219 -8.73 3.60 18.51
C ILE A 219 -9.71 4.60 17.88
N ALA A 220 -10.27 4.29 16.73
CA ALA A 220 -11.34 5.05 16.11
C ALA A 220 -12.16 4.15 15.19
N GLU A 221 -13.47 4.38 15.17
CA GLU A 221 -14.40 3.77 14.24
C GLU A 221 -15.40 4.84 13.77
N GLY A 222 -15.78 4.77 12.51
CA GLY A 222 -16.78 5.65 11.93
C GLY A 222 -17.46 5.02 10.72
N GLY A 223 -18.53 5.65 10.28
CA GLY A 223 -19.27 5.30 9.07
C GLY A 223 -19.49 6.52 8.19
N THR A 224 -20.23 6.37 7.11
CA THR A 224 -20.75 7.50 6.36
C THR A 224 -22.21 7.74 6.71
N VAL A 225 -22.64 9.02 6.73
CA VAL A 225 -24.07 9.38 6.95
C VAL A 225 -24.97 8.78 5.86
N ALA A 226 -24.41 8.52 4.68
CA ALA A 226 -25.16 7.99 3.54
C ALA A 226 -25.34 6.47 3.60
N ASP A 227 -24.45 5.75 4.28
CA ASP A 227 -24.51 4.29 4.42
C ASP A 227 -23.72 3.83 5.65
N GLU A 228 -24.45 3.55 6.73
CA GLU A 228 -23.89 3.10 8.00
C GLU A 228 -23.38 1.65 7.96
N SER A 229 -23.64 0.90 6.88
CA SER A 229 -23.13 -0.47 6.72
C SER A 229 -21.63 -0.52 6.39
N TRP A 230 -21.07 0.59 5.91
CA TRP A 230 -19.63 0.74 5.73
C TRP A 230 -18.97 1.23 7.01
N ARG A 231 -17.85 0.61 7.38
CA ARG A 231 -17.08 1.00 8.56
C ARG A 231 -15.67 1.40 8.17
N PHE A 232 -15.18 2.47 8.79
CA PHE A 232 -13.80 2.95 8.70
C PHE A 232 -13.20 2.78 10.08
N GLU A 233 -12.23 1.87 10.18
CA GLU A 233 -11.61 1.47 11.45
C GLU A 233 -10.15 1.94 11.46
N ARG A 234 -9.69 2.44 12.61
CA ARG A 234 -8.27 2.72 12.87
C ARG A 234 -7.81 1.88 14.04
N TRP A 235 -6.89 0.99 13.78
CA TRP A 235 -6.30 0.08 14.74
C TRP A 235 -4.87 0.50 15.05
N ARG A 236 -4.44 0.43 16.31
CA ARG A 236 -3.08 0.72 16.76
C ARG A 236 -2.47 -0.51 17.41
N PHE A 237 -1.29 -0.91 16.96
CA PHE A 237 -0.50 -1.96 17.58
C PHE A 237 0.31 -1.39 18.75
N SER A 238 0.36 -2.13 19.87
CA SER A 238 1.22 -1.77 20.99
C SER A 238 2.67 -2.03 20.59
N GLN A 239 3.48 -1.00 20.60
CA GLN A 239 4.93 -1.13 20.49
C GLN A 239 5.43 -1.81 21.77
N ARG A 240 6.09 -2.97 21.66
CA ARG A 240 6.76 -3.63 22.79
C ARG A 240 8.26 -3.51 22.65
#